data_1d9473f28df220dade48de78d4984c78
#
_entry.id   1d9473f28df220dade48de78d4984c78
#
_cell.length_a   1.000
_cell.length_b   1.000
_cell.length_c   1.000
_cell.angle_alpha   90.00
_cell.angle_beta   90.00
_cell.angle_gamma   90.00
#
_symmetry.space_group_name_H-M   'P 1'
#
loop_
_entity.id
_entity.type
_entity.pdbx_description
1 polymer ?
#
loop_
_entity_poly.entity_id
_entity_poly.type
_entity_poly.pdbx_seq_one_letter_code
_entity_poly.pdbx_strand_id
1 'polypeptide(L)'
;SDDLRTPHLDQLAHEGIRFTDFYANGPVCSPTRAAFMTGRYQQRLGLEDAVTYQEFGHGLPEEGATLADDLHTAGYATGLFGKWHLGYDLQRRPKQQGFDHFFGLLGGNHHYFQHFDRVGVADLWLDNEAIDRQGYSTDLITTEALAFIEKYRGQPFFL
;
A
#
# COMPACT_ATOMS: atom_id res chain seq x y z
N SER A 1 18.18 -15.37 -11.12
CA SER A 1 18.93 -14.67 -12.18
C SER A 1 20.24 -14.17 -11.60
N ASP A 2 21.34 -14.45 -12.26
CA ASP A 2 22.69 -14.02 -11.81
C ASP A 2 22.90 -12.50 -11.91
N ASP A 3 21.95 -11.81 -12.55
CA ASP A 3 21.96 -10.35 -12.76
C ASP A 3 21.36 -9.56 -11.60
N LEU A 4 20.58 -10.21 -10.73
CA LEU A 4 19.93 -9.58 -9.58
C LEU A 4 20.67 -9.91 -8.29
N ARG A 5 21.00 -8.88 -7.53
CA ARG A 5 21.64 -9.02 -6.22
C ARG A 5 20.67 -8.50 -5.15
N THR A 6 20.14 -9.42 -4.34
CA THR A 6 19.18 -9.12 -3.27
C THR A 6 19.62 -9.71 -1.92
N PRO A 7 20.81 -9.33 -1.39
CA PRO A 7 21.44 -10.04 -0.26
C PRO A 7 20.55 -10.04 0.99
N HIS A 8 19.82 -8.97 1.26
CA HIS A 8 18.93 -8.89 2.43
C HIS A 8 17.65 -9.71 2.25
N LEU A 9 17.06 -9.77 1.03
CA LEU A 9 15.93 -10.64 0.75
C LEU A 9 16.35 -12.11 0.74
N ASP A 10 17.54 -12.42 0.23
CA ASP A 10 18.11 -13.77 0.24
C ASP A 10 18.35 -14.24 1.67
N GLN A 11 18.87 -13.36 2.53
CA GLN A 11 19.04 -13.64 3.96
C GLN A 11 17.69 -13.91 4.65
N LEU A 12 16.68 -13.05 4.41
CA LEU A 12 15.33 -13.25 4.96
C LEU A 12 14.74 -14.61 4.53
N ALA A 13 14.92 -14.99 3.25
CA ALA A 13 14.46 -16.27 2.73
C ALA A 13 15.19 -17.46 3.36
N HIS A 14 16.47 -17.29 3.70
CA HIS A 14 17.29 -18.32 4.36
C HIS A 14 16.93 -18.51 5.83
N GLU A 15 16.65 -17.40 6.52
CA GLU A 15 16.31 -17.39 7.95
C GLU A 15 14.83 -17.70 8.23
N GLY A 16 13.96 -17.56 7.23
CA GLY A 16 12.51 -17.70 7.35
C GLY A 16 11.92 -18.84 6.52
N ILE A 17 10.71 -18.64 6.08
CA ILE A 17 9.97 -19.59 5.23
C ILE A 17 9.79 -18.98 3.84
N ARG A 18 10.25 -19.71 2.82
CA ARG A 18 10.03 -19.37 1.42
C ARG A 18 8.95 -20.29 0.83
N PHE A 19 7.82 -19.70 0.46
CA PHE A 19 6.77 -20.41 -0.25
C PHE A 19 7.18 -20.65 -1.72
N THR A 20 7.12 -21.88 -2.18
CA THR A 20 7.40 -22.24 -3.58
C THR A 20 6.17 -22.08 -4.47
N ASP A 21 4.98 -22.16 -3.86
CA ASP A 21 3.69 -22.04 -4.51
C ASP A 21 2.82 -21.07 -3.71
N PHE A 22 2.77 -19.82 -4.13
CA PHE A 22 1.96 -18.77 -3.53
C PHE A 22 1.37 -17.88 -4.62
N TYR A 23 0.05 -17.81 -4.70
CA TYR A 23 -0.66 -17.21 -5.82
C TYR A 23 -1.41 -15.94 -5.42
N ALA A 24 -1.33 -14.91 -6.26
CA ALA A 24 -2.25 -13.78 -6.20
C ALA A 24 -3.64 -14.24 -6.67
N ASN A 25 -4.68 -13.76 -6.00
CA ASN A 25 -6.06 -14.14 -6.30
C ASN A 25 -6.72 -13.30 -7.40
N GLY A 26 -5.99 -12.37 -8.01
CA GLY A 26 -6.42 -11.60 -9.17
C GLY A 26 -5.24 -11.22 -10.06
N PRO A 27 -5.44 -11.06 -11.39
CA PRO A 27 -4.36 -10.80 -12.33
C PRO A 27 -3.94 -9.31 -12.37
N VAL A 28 -4.66 -8.44 -11.65
CA VAL A 28 -4.38 -6.99 -11.58
C VAL A 28 -4.32 -6.51 -10.14
N CYS A 29 -3.90 -5.25 -9.96
CA CYS A 29 -3.51 -4.70 -8.67
C CYS A 29 -4.64 -4.55 -7.65
N SER A 30 -5.73 -3.86 -7.96
CA SER A 30 -6.79 -3.58 -6.98
C SER A 30 -7.47 -4.84 -6.45
N PRO A 31 -7.87 -5.82 -7.28
CA PRO A 31 -8.43 -7.08 -6.80
C PRO A 31 -7.53 -7.81 -5.79
N THR A 32 -6.25 -7.99 -6.13
CA THR A 32 -5.30 -8.68 -5.26
C THR A 32 -5.06 -7.92 -3.95
N ARG A 33 -4.93 -6.59 -4.03
CA ARG A 33 -4.74 -5.73 -2.85
C ARG A 33 -5.94 -5.75 -1.93
N ALA A 34 -7.16 -5.66 -2.50
CA ALA A 34 -8.41 -5.73 -1.74
C ALA A 34 -8.54 -7.05 -0.99
N ALA A 35 -8.25 -8.15 -1.66
CA ALA A 35 -8.31 -9.46 -1.03
C ALA A 35 -7.24 -9.65 0.04
N PHE A 36 -6.02 -9.14 -0.16
CA PHE A 36 -4.97 -9.15 0.85
C PHE A 36 -5.37 -8.36 2.10
N MET A 37 -5.94 -7.15 1.90
CA MET A 37 -6.35 -6.29 3.01
C MET A 37 -7.54 -6.81 3.81
N THR A 38 -8.44 -7.59 3.19
CA THR A 38 -9.71 -7.99 3.81
C THR A 38 -9.81 -9.48 4.13
N GLY A 39 -8.88 -10.30 3.64
CA GLY A 39 -8.98 -11.77 3.74
C GLY A 39 -10.14 -12.36 2.92
N ARG A 40 -10.74 -11.61 1.99
CA ARG A 40 -11.90 -12.02 1.20
C ARG A 40 -11.56 -12.04 -0.29
N TYR A 41 -12.18 -12.92 -1.04
CA TYR A 41 -12.11 -12.86 -2.50
C TYR A 41 -12.66 -11.53 -3.01
N GLN A 42 -11.95 -10.93 -3.95
CA GLN A 42 -12.25 -9.61 -4.53
C GLN A 42 -13.65 -9.50 -5.15
N GLN A 43 -14.22 -10.60 -5.68
CA GLN A 43 -15.58 -10.64 -6.21
C GLN A 43 -16.63 -10.32 -5.13
N ARG A 44 -16.35 -10.71 -3.88
CA ARG A 44 -17.25 -10.40 -2.75
C ARG A 44 -17.21 -8.93 -2.32
N LEU A 45 -16.23 -8.20 -2.83
CA LEU A 45 -16.04 -6.77 -2.58
C LEU A 45 -16.46 -5.92 -3.78
N GLY A 46 -16.85 -6.55 -4.90
CA GLY A 46 -17.12 -5.87 -6.16
C GLY A 46 -15.89 -5.26 -6.82
N LEU A 47 -14.69 -5.77 -6.51
CA LEU A 47 -13.41 -5.23 -6.99
C LEU A 47 -12.73 -6.25 -7.91
N GLU A 48 -13.30 -6.48 -9.08
CA GLU A 48 -12.78 -7.45 -10.03
C GLU A 48 -11.80 -6.86 -11.04
N ASP A 49 -11.71 -5.52 -11.12
CA ASP A 49 -10.78 -4.80 -11.99
C ASP A 49 -10.03 -3.70 -11.22
N ALA A 50 -9.08 -3.04 -11.89
CA ALA A 50 -8.32 -1.94 -11.31
C ALA A 50 -9.20 -0.71 -11.11
N VAL A 51 -9.19 -0.14 -9.90
CA VAL A 51 -9.89 1.10 -9.58
C VAL A 51 -9.26 2.26 -10.36
N THR A 52 -10.06 3.08 -11.02
CA THR A 52 -9.60 4.24 -11.77
C THR A 52 -9.97 5.55 -11.07
N TYR A 53 -9.21 6.61 -11.35
CA TYR A 53 -9.48 7.95 -10.79
C TYR A 53 -10.87 8.49 -11.14
N GLN A 54 -11.42 8.09 -12.29
CA GLN A 54 -12.76 8.51 -12.74
C GLN A 54 -13.90 7.81 -12.00
N GLU A 55 -13.62 6.69 -11.35
CA GLU A 55 -14.62 5.89 -10.60
C GLU A 55 -14.73 6.38 -9.16
N PHE A 56 -15.20 7.63 -9.00
CA PHE A 56 -15.44 8.19 -7.67
C PHE A 56 -16.47 7.35 -6.90
N GLY A 57 -16.15 7.03 -5.64
CA GLY A 57 -17.00 6.15 -4.83
C GLY A 57 -16.79 4.65 -5.07
N HIS A 58 -15.88 4.26 -5.98
CA HIS A 58 -15.48 2.87 -6.18
C HIS A 58 -14.12 2.58 -5.52
N GLY A 59 -14.02 1.44 -4.85
CA GLY A 59 -12.82 1.03 -4.13
C GLY A 59 -13.13 0.11 -2.96
N LEU A 60 -12.21 0.03 -2.02
CA LEU A 60 -12.40 -0.80 -0.84
C LEU A 60 -13.67 -0.37 -0.08
N PRO A 61 -14.55 -1.29 0.34
CA PRO A 61 -15.76 -0.94 1.08
C PRO A 61 -15.44 -0.15 2.35
N GLU A 62 -16.32 0.77 2.70
CA GLU A 62 -16.21 1.56 3.94
C GLU A 62 -16.56 0.71 5.18
N GLU A 63 -17.34 -0.34 4.98
CA GLU A 63 -17.73 -1.27 6.03
C GLU A 63 -16.89 -2.54 6.00
N GLY A 64 -16.45 -2.96 7.16
CA GLY A 64 -15.66 -4.18 7.33
C GLY A 64 -14.21 -3.85 7.74
N ALA A 65 -13.67 -4.67 8.63
CA ALA A 65 -12.30 -4.50 9.09
C ALA A 65 -11.30 -4.97 8.01
N THR A 66 -10.24 -4.20 7.86
CA THR A 66 -9.05 -4.59 7.11
C THR A 66 -8.02 -5.23 8.06
N LEU A 67 -7.01 -5.88 7.50
CA LEU A 67 -5.85 -6.34 8.27
C LEU A 67 -5.20 -5.20 9.08
N ALA A 68 -5.19 -3.97 8.54
CA ALA A 68 -4.65 -2.83 9.26
C ALA A 68 -5.55 -2.41 10.44
N ASP A 69 -6.88 -2.44 10.29
CA ASP A 69 -7.82 -2.18 11.39
C ASP A 69 -7.68 -3.20 12.53
N ASP A 70 -7.57 -4.48 12.19
CA ASP A 70 -7.40 -5.56 13.15
C ASP A 70 -6.09 -5.40 13.93
N LEU A 71 -4.99 -5.10 13.24
CA LEU A 71 -3.69 -4.88 13.87
C LEU A 71 -3.64 -3.59 14.68
N HIS A 72 -4.26 -2.50 14.20
CA HIS A 72 -4.40 -1.27 14.96
C HIS A 72 -5.18 -1.52 16.28
N THR A 73 -6.29 -2.25 16.19
CA THR A 73 -7.08 -2.65 17.38
C THR A 73 -6.27 -3.51 18.34
N ALA A 74 -5.36 -4.34 17.82
CA ALA A 74 -4.43 -5.14 18.63
C ALA A 74 -3.24 -4.33 19.21
N GLY A 75 -3.19 -3.01 18.97
CA GLY A 75 -2.18 -2.11 19.55
C GLY A 75 -0.92 -1.95 18.70
N TYR A 76 -0.96 -2.34 17.45
CA TYR A 76 0.14 -2.07 16.52
C TYR A 76 0.06 -0.64 16.00
N ALA A 77 1.20 0.03 15.87
CA ALA A 77 1.32 1.21 15.02
C ALA A 77 1.27 0.76 13.54
N THR A 78 0.43 1.39 12.73
CA THR A 78 0.21 0.95 11.35
C THR A 78 0.66 2.00 10.34
N GLY A 79 1.39 1.59 9.31
CA GLY A 79 1.89 2.50 8.27
C GLY A 79 1.92 1.87 6.89
N LEU A 80 1.41 2.60 5.90
CA LEU A 80 1.49 2.22 4.49
C LEU A 80 2.45 3.16 3.75
N PHE A 81 3.47 2.58 3.12
CA PHE A 81 4.47 3.31 2.36
C PHE A 81 4.54 2.76 0.93
N GLY A 82 4.08 3.55 -0.04
CA GLY A 82 4.03 3.15 -1.44
C GLY A 82 2.63 3.21 -2.05
N LYS A 83 2.31 2.25 -2.90
CA LYS A 83 1.08 2.22 -3.67
C LYS A 83 -0.12 1.72 -2.86
N TRP A 84 -1.24 2.48 -2.91
CA TRP A 84 -2.54 2.06 -2.37
C TRP A 84 -3.41 1.32 -3.39
N HIS A 85 -3.98 2.02 -4.33
CA HIS A 85 -4.81 1.55 -5.44
C HIS A 85 -6.11 0.82 -5.03
N LEU A 86 -6.74 1.28 -3.94
CA LEU A 86 -7.99 0.72 -3.42
C LEU A 86 -9.09 1.77 -3.19
N GLY A 87 -8.98 2.92 -3.84
CA GLY A 87 -9.94 4.02 -3.81
C GLY A 87 -9.27 5.37 -3.66
N TYR A 88 -9.90 6.41 -4.22
CA TYR A 88 -9.36 7.76 -4.27
C TYR A 88 -10.10 8.74 -3.36
N ASP A 89 -11.39 8.49 -3.12
CA ASP A 89 -12.17 9.32 -2.22
C ASP A 89 -11.74 9.14 -0.76
N LEU A 90 -12.02 10.16 0.06
CA LEU A 90 -11.50 10.24 1.43
C LEU A 90 -11.79 8.99 2.25
N GLN A 91 -13.00 8.43 2.12
CA GLN A 91 -13.44 7.30 2.95
C GLN A 91 -12.72 5.99 2.62
N ARG A 92 -12.09 5.92 1.45
CA ARG A 92 -11.36 4.73 0.95
C ARG A 92 -9.85 4.87 0.98
N ARG A 93 -9.33 5.99 1.51
CA ARG A 93 -7.88 6.20 1.66
C ARG A 93 -7.29 5.40 2.81
N PRO A 94 -5.98 5.17 2.82
CA PRO A 94 -5.32 4.35 3.84
C PRO A 94 -5.64 4.74 5.29
N LYS A 95 -5.74 6.04 5.58
CA LYS A 95 -6.06 6.54 6.93
C LYS A 95 -7.43 6.08 7.44
N GLN A 96 -8.41 5.92 6.56
CA GLN A 96 -9.76 5.44 6.88
C GLN A 96 -9.88 3.92 6.79
N GLN A 97 -8.78 3.25 6.47
CA GLN A 97 -8.69 1.81 6.29
C GLN A 97 -7.66 1.17 7.25
N GLY A 98 -7.52 1.77 8.45
CA GLY A 98 -6.75 1.22 9.55
C GLY A 98 -5.27 1.60 9.62
N PHE A 99 -4.78 2.50 8.74
CA PHE A 99 -3.40 2.97 8.81
C PHE A 99 -3.26 4.30 9.54
N ASP A 100 -2.37 4.36 10.54
CA ASP A 100 -2.00 5.59 11.26
C ASP A 100 -1.20 6.56 10.39
N HIS A 101 -0.41 6.02 9.46
CA HIS A 101 0.47 6.79 8.58
C HIS A 101 0.37 6.28 7.15
N PHE A 102 0.38 7.22 6.22
CA PHE A 102 0.46 6.93 4.79
C PHE A 102 1.43 7.87 4.10
N PHE A 103 2.34 7.32 3.31
CA PHE A 103 3.14 8.08 2.36
C PHE A 103 3.26 7.31 1.06
N GLY A 104 2.81 7.90 -0.05
CA GLY A 104 2.90 7.24 -1.35
C GLY A 104 1.90 7.74 -2.38
N LEU A 105 1.40 6.82 -3.20
CA LEU A 105 0.46 7.12 -4.27
C LEU A 105 -0.88 6.40 -4.04
N LEU A 106 -1.97 7.11 -4.29
CA LEU A 106 -3.32 6.53 -4.24
C LEU A 106 -3.62 5.69 -5.48
N GLY A 107 -3.04 6.04 -6.61
CA GLY A 107 -3.27 5.42 -7.89
C GLY A 107 -2.45 4.18 -8.21
N GLY A 108 -2.57 3.73 -9.44
CA GLY A 108 -1.90 2.54 -9.94
C GLY A 108 -0.41 2.72 -10.24
N ASN A 109 -0.02 3.91 -10.61
CA ASN A 109 1.35 4.32 -10.94
C ASN A 109 1.44 5.83 -11.03
N HIS A 110 2.65 6.35 -10.87
CA HIS A 110 2.99 7.73 -11.18
C HIS A 110 4.41 7.82 -11.77
N HIS A 111 4.76 8.99 -12.31
CA HIS A 111 6.11 9.26 -12.78
C HIS A 111 7.06 9.38 -11.58
N TYR A 112 8.20 8.70 -11.63
CA TYR A 112 9.12 8.55 -10.50
C TYR A 112 9.70 9.85 -9.91
N PHE A 113 9.79 10.92 -10.71
CA PHE A 113 10.38 12.20 -10.29
C PHE A 113 9.39 13.36 -10.25
N GLN A 114 8.33 13.32 -11.07
CA GLN A 114 7.31 14.38 -11.14
C GLN A 114 6.05 14.01 -10.38
N HIS A 115 5.88 12.75 -10.01
CA HIS A 115 4.80 12.22 -9.19
C HIS A 115 3.39 12.48 -9.75
N PHE A 116 3.28 12.60 -11.08
CA PHE A 116 1.99 12.64 -11.79
C PHE A 116 1.63 11.25 -12.30
N ASP A 117 0.35 10.93 -12.28
CA ASP A 117 -0.18 9.74 -12.93
C ASP A 117 -0.16 9.87 -14.48
N ARG A 118 -0.68 8.85 -15.17
CA ARG A 118 -0.69 8.82 -16.65
C ARG A 118 -1.56 9.89 -17.30
N VAL A 119 -2.49 10.49 -16.58
CA VAL A 119 -3.38 11.54 -17.07
C VAL A 119 -2.98 12.94 -16.56
N GLY A 120 -1.82 13.04 -15.89
CA GLY A 120 -1.25 14.30 -15.43
C GLY A 120 -1.78 14.79 -14.09
N VAL A 121 -2.43 13.95 -13.31
CA VAL A 121 -2.90 14.27 -11.97
C VAL A 121 -1.77 13.99 -10.97
N ALA A 122 -1.48 14.96 -10.09
CA ALA A 122 -0.49 14.81 -9.02
C ALA A 122 -0.95 13.69 -8.06
N ASP A 123 -0.07 12.74 -7.79
CA ASP A 123 -0.37 11.56 -6.98
C ASP A 123 0.81 11.20 -6.07
N LEU A 124 1.20 12.17 -5.25
CA LEU A 124 2.05 11.95 -4.08
C LEU A 124 1.34 12.49 -2.85
N TRP A 125 1.23 11.65 -1.84
CA TRP A 125 0.40 11.91 -0.67
C TRP A 125 1.16 11.69 0.62
N LEU A 126 0.88 12.55 1.61
CA LEU A 126 1.20 12.34 3.02
C LEU A 126 -0.12 12.30 3.78
N ASP A 127 -0.46 11.15 4.33
CA ASP A 127 -1.76 10.89 4.95
C ASP A 127 -2.91 11.20 3.98
N ASN A 128 -3.76 12.18 4.28
CA ASN A 128 -4.89 12.58 3.43
C ASN A 128 -4.60 13.80 2.55
N GLU A 129 -3.38 14.33 2.59
CA GLU A 129 -3.01 15.55 1.88
C GLU A 129 -2.13 15.25 0.68
N ALA A 130 -2.49 15.81 -0.47
CA ALA A 130 -1.61 15.80 -1.64
C ALA A 130 -0.42 16.74 -1.38
N ILE A 131 0.79 16.27 -1.65
CA ILE A 131 2.02 17.01 -1.42
C ILE A 131 2.84 17.12 -2.69
N ASP A 132 3.68 18.16 -2.75
CA ASP A 132 4.74 18.29 -3.74
C ASP A 132 6.09 18.13 -3.02
N ARG A 133 6.86 17.12 -3.43
CA ARG A 133 8.19 16.85 -2.90
C ARG A 133 9.09 16.40 -4.04
N GLN A 134 10.26 17.02 -4.16
CA GLN A 134 11.24 16.62 -5.17
C GLN A 134 12.00 15.36 -4.75
N GLY A 135 12.31 14.51 -5.71
CA GLY A 135 13.14 13.33 -5.51
C GLY A 135 12.63 12.10 -6.27
N TYR A 136 13.39 11.04 -6.20
CA TYR A 136 13.02 9.74 -6.75
C TYR A 136 12.02 9.05 -5.81
N SER A 137 10.86 8.65 -6.30
CA SER A 137 9.77 8.10 -5.48
C SER A 137 10.22 6.96 -4.56
N THR A 138 11.05 6.05 -5.06
CA THR A 138 11.51 4.91 -4.26
C THR A 138 12.35 5.36 -3.07
N ASP A 139 13.21 6.37 -3.24
CA ASP A 139 14.03 6.91 -2.16
C ASP A 139 13.18 7.65 -1.13
N LEU A 140 12.20 8.44 -1.62
CA LEU A 140 11.25 9.14 -0.74
C LEU A 140 10.43 8.15 0.10
N ILE A 141 9.86 7.13 -0.52
CA ILE A 141 9.09 6.07 0.16
C ILE A 141 9.97 5.33 1.17
N THR A 142 11.20 4.98 0.78
CA THR A 142 12.15 4.30 1.68
C THR A 142 12.50 5.17 2.89
N THR A 143 12.75 6.45 2.68
CA THR A 143 13.08 7.40 3.76
C THR A 143 11.94 7.50 4.77
N GLU A 144 10.71 7.64 4.32
CA GLU A 144 9.53 7.71 5.20
C GLU A 144 9.29 6.37 5.93
N ALA A 145 9.47 5.24 5.25
CA ALA A 145 9.36 3.92 5.86
C ALA A 145 10.42 3.71 6.97
N LEU A 146 11.66 4.11 6.73
CA LEU A 146 12.73 4.03 7.73
C LEU A 146 12.46 4.95 8.93
N ALA A 147 11.96 6.15 8.69
CA ALA A 147 11.57 7.07 9.77
C ALA A 147 10.43 6.48 10.65
N PHE A 148 9.46 5.81 10.02
CA PHE A 148 8.41 5.09 10.73
C PHE A 148 8.96 3.95 11.58
N ILE A 149 9.83 3.10 11.04
CA ILE A 149 10.47 2.01 11.77
C ILE A 149 11.24 2.55 12.98
N GLU A 150 12.04 3.60 12.80
CA GLU A 150 12.80 4.20 13.90
C GLU A 150 11.89 4.77 14.99
N LYS A 151 10.81 5.43 14.59
CA LYS A 151 9.82 5.99 15.54
C LYS A 151 9.15 4.92 16.37
N TYR A 152 8.84 3.77 15.78
CA TYR A 152 8.04 2.72 16.42
C TYR A 152 8.83 1.46 16.81
N ARG A 153 10.17 1.46 16.70
CA ARG A 153 11.02 0.29 17.01
C ARG A 153 10.86 -0.30 18.41
N GLY A 154 10.30 0.48 19.35
CA GLY A 154 10.09 0.07 20.74
C GLY A 154 8.74 -0.59 21.02
N GLN A 155 7.89 -0.75 20.01
CA GLN A 155 6.56 -1.35 20.12
C GLN A 155 6.20 -2.14 18.86
N PRO A 156 5.17 -2.99 18.91
CA PRO A 156 4.68 -3.66 17.71
C PRO A 156 4.25 -2.67 16.64
N PHE A 157 4.64 -2.92 15.40
CA PHE A 157 4.18 -2.13 14.26
C PHE A 157 3.90 -3.02 13.04
N PHE A 158 3.04 -2.55 12.17
CA PHE A 158 2.71 -3.13 10.87
C PHE A 158 3.05 -2.12 9.78
N LEU A 159 3.98 -2.50 8.90
CA LEU A 159 4.43 -1.70 7.77
C LEU A 159 4.24 -2.49 6.49
#